data_6755f50e7fbde418e62771b65927705e
#
_entry.id   6755f50e7fbde418e62771b65927705e
#
_cell.length_a   1.000
_cell.length_b   1.000
_cell.length_c   1.000
_cell.angle_alpha   90.00
_cell.angle_beta   90.00
_cell.angle_gamma   90.00
#
_symmetry.space_group_name_H-M   'P 1'
#
loop_
_entity.id
_entity.type
_entity.pdbx_description
1 polymer ?
#
loop_
_entity_poly.entity_id
_entity_poly.type
_entity_poly.pdbx_seq_one_letter_code
_entity_poly.pdbx_strand_id
1 'polypeptide(L)'
;MIKKRIIPKILLDSMPNGSIAAGMTSSYDNFIPIGSPISQAKILQDNLCDEIFVCKRNDKISLDLCYELIEEMAAEIFSPISFGGNIQTIEEISNLVTCGIEQVVIGRSATLEGDLIRKASNKFGKQFIIYSIDYRKTPDGRFRLKHTNELFDTKNLIKFILAIIQLGAGQLLLCNMDRDGSTIGPDLELLKILNSTVSVPIIIGTGIRTVSDFIDAYKNGADAVAAGSFFCKKDTSPLQLRSHIWNEGIDIRH
;
A
#
# COMPACT_ATOMS: atom_id res chain seq x y z
N MET A 1 -13.74 6.81 16.68
CA MET A 1 -13.02 7.23 15.45
C MET A 1 -11.86 6.25 15.25
N ILE A 2 -11.59 5.78 14.04
CA ILE A 2 -10.44 4.88 13.79
C ILE A 2 -9.17 5.74 13.90
N LYS A 3 -8.21 5.29 14.73
CA LYS A 3 -6.91 5.98 14.86
C LYS A 3 -6.13 5.90 13.56
N LYS A 4 -5.48 6.99 13.18
CA LYS A 4 -4.67 7.07 11.95
C LYS A 4 -3.40 6.21 12.07
N ARG A 5 -2.93 5.63 10.94
CA ARG A 5 -1.78 4.69 10.90
C ARG A 5 -0.68 5.20 9.99
N ILE A 6 0.56 4.96 10.40
CA ILE A 6 1.78 5.18 9.61
C ILE A 6 2.26 3.81 9.11
N ILE A 7 2.30 3.62 7.79
CA ILE A 7 2.66 2.35 7.14
C ILE A 7 3.92 2.55 6.28
N PRO A 8 5.12 2.26 6.78
CA PRO A 8 6.30 2.20 5.92
C PRO A 8 6.14 1.13 4.84
N LYS A 9 6.55 1.48 3.61
CA LYS A 9 6.48 0.59 2.45
C LYS A 9 7.88 0.12 2.05
N ILE A 10 8.09 -1.19 2.03
CA ILE A 10 9.31 -1.85 1.54
C ILE A 10 9.02 -2.40 0.14
N LEU A 11 9.65 -1.80 -0.86
CA LEU A 11 9.57 -2.28 -2.24
C LEU A 11 10.64 -3.34 -2.46
N LEU A 12 10.25 -4.47 -3.06
CA LEU A 12 11.14 -5.56 -3.40
C LEU A 12 11.45 -5.58 -4.90
N ASP A 13 12.72 -5.72 -5.25
CA ASP A 13 13.15 -6.03 -6.62
C ASP A 13 14.33 -7.00 -6.60
N SER A 14 14.53 -7.71 -7.73
CA SER A 14 15.64 -8.64 -7.89
C SER A 14 16.92 -7.90 -8.27
N MET A 15 18.03 -8.30 -7.66
CA MET A 15 19.35 -7.84 -8.01
C MET A 15 19.98 -8.73 -9.11
N PRO A 16 20.99 -8.25 -9.85
CA PRO A 16 21.66 -9.04 -10.89
C PRO A 16 22.24 -10.39 -10.44
N ASN A 17 22.57 -10.50 -9.15
CA ASN A 17 23.06 -11.74 -8.53
C ASN A 17 21.94 -12.69 -8.07
N GLY A 18 20.68 -12.37 -8.36
CA GLY A 18 19.51 -13.17 -7.99
C GLY A 18 18.97 -12.94 -6.57
N SER A 19 19.65 -12.14 -5.74
CA SER A 19 19.13 -11.78 -4.41
C SER A 19 17.97 -10.77 -4.49
N ILE A 20 17.14 -10.73 -3.44
CA ILE A 20 16.10 -9.73 -3.28
C ILE A 20 16.65 -8.54 -2.49
N ALA A 21 16.44 -7.34 -2.98
CA ALA A 21 16.75 -6.11 -2.26
C ALA A 21 15.48 -5.33 -1.92
N ALA A 22 15.50 -4.69 -0.75
CA ALA A 22 14.62 -3.59 -0.45
C ALA A 22 15.07 -2.35 -1.19
N GLY A 23 14.13 -1.49 -1.59
CA GLY A 23 14.47 -0.26 -2.26
C GLY A 23 13.37 0.77 -2.27
N MET A 24 13.65 1.86 -2.97
CA MET A 24 12.73 2.97 -3.17
C MET A 24 12.61 3.29 -4.66
N THR A 25 11.61 4.07 -5.02
CA THR A 25 11.44 4.61 -6.37
C THR A 25 11.84 6.08 -6.42
N SER A 26 12.54 6.48 -7.48
CA SER A 26 12.72 7.90 -7.83
C SER A 26 11.63 8.38 -8.80
N SER A 27 11.03 7.45 -9.52
CA SER A 27 9.78 7.51 -10.28
C SER A 27 9.19 6.12 -10.28
N TYR A 28 7.94 5.96 -10.67
CA TYR A 28 7.24 4.67 -10.62
C TYR A 28 8.03 3.48 -11.19
N ASP A 29 8.81 3.71 -12.25
CA ASP A 29 9.54 2.67 -12.97
C ASP A 29 11.02 2.54 -12.57
N ASN A 30 11.58 3.49 -11.82
CA ASN A 30 13.00 3.52 -11.48
C ASN A 30 13.26 3.11 -10.02
N PHE A 31 13.82 1.90 -9.84
CA PHE A 31 14.15 1.32 -8.54
C PHE A 31 15.60 1.64 -8.12
N ILE A 32 15.76 2.01 -6.87
CA ILE A 32 17.06 2.25 -6.23
C ILE A 32 17.15 1.31 -5.03
N PRO A 33 18.05 0.31 -5.03
CA PRO A 33 18.22 -0.60 -3.91
C PRO A 33 18.82 0.12 -2.70
N ILE A 34 18.37 -0.25 -1.50
CA ILE A 34 18.82 0.32 -0.22
C ILE A 34 19.34 -0.73 0.77
N GLY A 35 19.22 -2.03 0.45
CA GLY A 35 19.78 -3.11 1.27
C GLY A 35 18.82 -4.27 1.52
N SER A 36 19.04 -4.98 2.63
CA SER A 36 18.24 -6.15 3.03
C SER A 36 16.83 -5.76 3.44
N PRO A 37 15.78 -6.43 2.93
CA PRO A 37 14.40 -6.20 3.35
C PRO A 37 14.17 -6.43 4.85
N ILE A 38 14.79 -7.47 5.43
CA ILE A 38 14.66 -7.82 6.85
C ILE A 38 15.29 -6.72 7.72
N SER A 39 16.51 -6.26 7.35
CA SER A 39 17.17 -5.18 8.09
C SER A 39 16.36 -3.88 8.06
N GLN A 40 15.76 -3.56 6.92
CA GLN A 40 14.87 -2.39 6.81
C GLN A 40 13.63 -2.53 7.68
N ALA A 41 13.00 -3.71 7.68
CA ALA A 41 11.83 -3.98 8.50
C ALA A 41 12.13 -3.85 10.00
N LYS A 42 13.27 -4.37 10.47
CA LYS A 42 13.74 -4.20 11.86
C LYS A 42 13.89 -2.74 12.25
N ILE A 43 14.58 -1.94 11.42
CA ILE A 43 14.75 -0.50 11.67
C ILE A 43 13.38 0.20 11.78
N LEU A 44 12.43 -0.13 10.92
CA LEU A 44 11.10 0.48 10.93
C LEU A 44 10.28 0.06 12.16
N GLN A 45 10.35 -1.21 12.56
CA GLN A 45 9.73 -1.71 13.78
C GLN A 45 10.29 -1.07 15.03
N ASP A 46 11.64 -0.99 15.15
CA ASP A 46 12.32 -0.37 16.28
C ASP A 46 11.95 1.12 16.44
N ASN A 47 11.53 1.74 15.35
CA ASN A 47 11.00 3.10 15.32
C ASN A 47 9.45 3.15 15.42
N LEU A 48 8.81 2.08 15.91
CA LEU A 48 7.39 2.02 16.25
C LEU A 48 6.45 2.33 15.09
N CYS A 49 6.67 1.75 13.91
CA CYS A 49 5.68 1.81 12.83
C CYS A 49 4.42 0.99 13.20
N ASP A 50 3.27 1.36 12.63
CA ASP A 50 2.00 0.69 12.94
C ASP A 50 1.82 -0.62 12.18
N GLU A 51 2.44 -0.73 11.00
CA GLU A 51 2.33 -1.82 10.05
C GLU A 51 3.47 -1.67 9.03
N ILE A 52 3.91 -2.75 8.39
CA ILE A 52 4.88 -2.74 7.30
C ILE A 52 4.22 -3.29 6.04
N PHE A 53 4.18 -2.49 4.97
CA PHE A 53 3.70 -2.94 3.67
C PHE A 53 4.87 -3.39 2.79
N VAL A 54 4.95 -4.68 2.51
CA VAL A 54 5.94 -5.30 1.63
C VAL A 54 5.33 -5.48 0.24
N CYS A 55 5.97 -4.91 -0.78
CA CYS A 55 5.43 -4.90 -2.14
C CYS A 55 6.43 -5.43 -3.16
N LYS A 56 6.10 -6.55 -3.80
CA LYS A 56 6.81 -7.05 -4.98
C LYS A 56 6.48 -6.18 -6.19
N ARG A 57 7.49 -5.52 -6.77
CA ARG A 57 7.29 -4.54 -7.87
C ARG A 57 6.97 -5.17 -9.22
N ASN A 58 7.53 -6.33 -9.51
CA ASN A 58 7.45 -6.97 -10.82
C ASN A 58 7.55 -8.50 -10.70
N ASP A 59 7.43 -9.19 -11.83
CA ASP A 59 7.43 -10.66 -11.88
C ASP A 59 8.83 -11.30 -11.96
N LYS A 60 9.91 -10.50 -11.84
CA LYS A 60 11.29 -11.02 -11.79
C LYS A 60 11.58 -11.80 -10.51
N ILE A 61 10.87 -11.48 -9.43
CA ILE A 61 10.92 -12.25 -8.18
C ILE A 61 9.79 -13.26 -8.20
N SER A 62 10.08 -14.55 -8.01
CA SER A 62 9.05 -15.57 -7.82
C SER A 62 8.28 -15.37 -6.51
N LEU A 63 7.08 -15.92 -6.42
CA LEU A 63 6.33 -15.92 -5.15
C LEU A 63 7.00 -16.82 -4.11
N ASP A 64 7.64 -17.91 -4.52
CA ASP A 64 8.34 -18.83 -3.60
C ASP A 64 9.44 -18.09 -2.82
N LEU A 65 10.26 -17.30 -3.51
CA LEU A 65 11.26 -16.44 -2.85
C LEU A 65 10.62 -15.38 -1.93
N CYS A 66 9.42 -14.92 -2.26
CA CYS A 66 8.68 -14.02 -1.37
C CYS A 66 8.15 -14.75 -0.13
N TYR A 67 7.71 -16.01 -0.25
CA TYR A 67 7.28 -16.81 0.89
C TYR A 67 8.42 -17.00 1.88
N GLU A 68 9.60 -17.44 1.42
CA GLU A 68 10.80 -17.59 2.24
C GLU A 68 11.16 -16.27 2.96
N LEU A 69 11.19 -15.16 2.21
CA LEU A 69 11.49 -13.84 2.78
C LEU A 69 10.47 -13.41 3.84
N ILE A 70 9.16 -13.60 3.58
CA ILE A 70 8.10 -13.20 4.52
C ILE A 70 8.15 -14.07 5.78
N GLU A 71 8.41 -15.37 5.66
CA GLU A 71 8.57 -16.27 6.79
C GLU A 71 9.74 -15.85 7.69
N GLU A 72 10.91 -15.53 7.08
CA GLU A 72 12.05 -14.97 7.81
C GLU A 72 11.72 -13.63 8.47
N MET A 73 11.00 -12.73 7.76
CA MET A 73 10.57 -11.46 8.33
C MET A 73 9.62 -11.67 9.51
N ALA A 74 8.61 -12.51 9.37
CA ALA A 74 7.61 -12.78 10.41
C ALA A 74 8.21 -13.43 11.67
N ALA A 75 9.33 -14.16 11.54
CA ALA A 75 10.06 -14.71 12.68
C ALA A 75 10.77 -13.63 13.52
N GLU A 76 11.08 -12.46 12.93
CA GLU A 76 11.87 -11.41 13.58
C GLU A 76 11.11 -10.10 13.79
N ILE A 77 9.99 -9.90 13.11
CA ILE A 77 9.19 -8.67 13.11
C ILE A 77 7.86 -8.93 13.79
N PHE A 78 7.52 -8.11 14.79
CA PHE A 78 6.25 -8.17 15.52
C PHE A 78 5.22 -7.14 15.00
N SER A 79 5.65 -6.18 14.19
CA SER A 79 4.71 -5.29 13.51
C SER A 79 3.93 -6.05 12.45
N PRO A 80 2.61 -5.80 12.31
CA PRO A 80 1.82 -6.42 11.27
C PRO A 80 2.42 -6.26 9.89
N ILE A 81 2.46 -7.33 9.09
CA ILE A 81 2.98 -7.33 7.72
C ILE A 81 1.81 -7.46 6.75
N SER A 82 1.69 -6.49 5.85
CA SER A 82 0.85 -6.62 4.66
C SER A 82 1.71 -6.89 3.43
N PHE A 83 1.25 -7.75 2.53
CA PHE A 83 1.98 -8.12 1.32
C PHE A 83 1.16 -7.91 0.05
N GLY A 84 1.81 -7.38 -1.01
CA GLY A 84 1.22 -7.22 -2.32
C GLY A 84 2.22 -7.43 -3.46
N GLY A 85 1.70 -7.72 -4.64
CA GLY A 85 2.51 -7.88 -5.85
C GLY A 85 2.11 -9.08 -6.70
N ASN A 86 1.18 -8.86 -7.63
CA ASN A 86 0.70 -9.82 -8.63
C ASN A 86 0.17 -11.15 -8.04
N ILE A 87 -0.61 -11.07 -6.96
CA ILE A 87 -1.28 -12.22 -6.35
C ILE A 87 -2.53 -12.55 -7.20
N GLN A 88 -2.69 -13.80 -7.62
CA GLN A 88 -3.71 -14.20 -8.59
C GLN A 88 -4.66 -15.30 -8.08
N THR A 89 -4.25 -16.08 -7.10
CA THR A 89 -5.01 -17.25 -6.64
C THR A 89 -5.24 -17.24 -5.13
N ILE A 90 -6.28 -17.98 -4.70
CA ILE A 90 -6.57 -18.17 -3.28
C ILE A 90 -5.52 -19.05 -2.59
N GLU A 91 -4.82 -19.88 -3.35
CA GLU A 91 -3.74 -20.73 -2.88
C GLU A 91 -2.50 -19.87 -2.53
N GLU A 92 -2.13 -18.94 -3.43
CA GLU A 92 -1.07 -17.96 -3.16
C GLU A 92 -1.35 -17.14 -1.90
N ILE A 93 -2.61 -16.70 -1.71
CA ILE A 93 -3.02 -15.99 -0.49
C ILE A 93 -2.86 -16.91 0.73
N SER A 94 -3.28 -18.19 0.63
CA SER A 94 -3.18 -19.13 1.73
C SER A 94 -1.73 -19.38 2.15
N ASN A 95 -0.82 -19.50 1.18
CA ASN A 95 0.60 -19.67 1.43
C ASN A 95 1.19 -18.43 2.12
N LEU A 96 0.85 -17.23 1.67
CA LEU A 96 1.26 -15.98 2.32
C LEU A 96 0.77 -15.88 3.77
N VAL A 97 -0.47 -16.29 4.05
CA VAL A 97 -1.00 -16.37 5.43
C VAL A 97 -0.18 -17.32 6.29
N THR A 98 0.19 -18.49 5.74
CA THR A 98 1.03 -19.46 6.45
C THR A 98 2.42 -18.89 6.75
N CYS A 99 2.97 -18.04 5.86
CA CYS A 99 4.23 -17.34 6.08
C CYS A 99 4.14 -16.19 7.11
N GLY A 100 2.94 -15.80 7.55
CA GLY A 100 2.75 -14.85 8.64
C GLY A 100 2.31 -13.45 8.24
N ILE A 101 1.73 -13.23 7.04
CA ILE A 101 1.09 -11.94 6.74
C ILE A 101 -0.25 -11.79 7.44
N GLU A 102 -0.59 -10.56 7.79
CA GLU A 102 -1.88 -10.21 8.40
C GLU A 102 -2.86 -9.59 7.39
N GLN A 103 -2.37 -9.05 6.28
CA GLN A 103 -3.21 -8.49 5.22
C GLN A 103 -2.60 -8.74 3.85
N VAL A 104 -3.48 -8.90 2.86
CA VAL A 104 -3.08 -9.03 1.44
C VAL A 104 -3.51 -7.80 0.65
N VAL A 105 -2.59 -7.30 -0.18
CA VAL A 105 -2.89 -6.21 -1.12
C VAL A 105 -3.12 -6.80 -2.51
N ILE A 106 -4.34 -6.70 -2.99
CA ILE A 106 -4.78 -7.22 -4.29
C ILE A 106 -5.11 -6.04 -5.21
N GLY A 107 -4.60 -6.05 -6.41
CA GLY A 107 -4.90 -5.03 -7.43
C GLY A 107 -5.40 -5.68 -8.71
N ARG A 108 -4.49 -5.98 -9.61
CA ARG A 108 -4.75 -6.44 -10.98
C ARG A 108 -5.71 -7.63 -11.11
N SER A 109 -5.48 -8.67 -10.35
CA SER A 109 -6.21 -9.94 -10.45
C SER A 109 -7.68 -9.84 -10.03
N ALA A 110 -8.04 -8.79 -9.31
CA ALA A 110 -9.40 -8.57 -8.86
C ALA A 110 -10.32 -7.91 -9.90
N THR A 111 -9.74 -7.31 -10.94
CA THR A 111 -10.50 -6.49 -11.90
C THR A 111 -11.25 -7.28 -12.95
N LEU A 112 -10.85 -8.51 -13.24
CA LEU A 112 -11.36 -9.25 -14.39
C LEU A 112 -12.57 -10.15 -14.06
N GLU A 113 -12.67 -10.70 -12.85
CA GLU A 113 -13.77 -11.61 -12.49
C GLU A 113 -14.32 -11.43 -11.07
N GLY A 114 -13.74 -10.56 -10.24
CA GLY A 114 -14.20 -10.29 -8.86
C GLY A 114 -14.20 -11.48 -7.90
N ASP A 115 -13.86 -12.66 -8.38
CA ASP A 115 -14.01 -13.91 -7.66
C ASP A 115 -12.90 -14.09 -6.61
N LEU A 116 -11.69 -13.61 -6.88
CA LEU A 116 -10.58 -13.70 -5.94
C LEU A 116 -10.85 -12.91 -4.65
N ILE A 117 -11.34 -11.66 -4.74
CA ILE A 117 -11.70 -10.86 -3.57
C ILE A 117 -12.78 -11.55 -2.76
N ARG A 118 -13.84 -12.05 -3.43
CA ARG A 118 -14.95 -12.73 -2.77
C ARG A 118 -14.50 -14.01 -2.07
N LYS A 119 -13.73 -14.86 -2.75
CA LYS A 119 -13.17 -16.10 -2.18
C LYS A 119 -12.26 -15.79 -0.99
N ALA A 120 -11.36 -14.82 -1.13
CA ALA A 120 -10.45 -14.42 -0.07
C ALA A 120 -11.21 -13.81 1.12
N SER A 121 -12.19 -12.95 0.87
CA SER A 121 -13.03 -12.35 1.91
C SER A 121 -13.85 -13.39 2.67
N ASN A 122 -14.39 -14.39 1.96
CA ASN A 122 -15.13 -15.48 2.61
C ASN A 122 -14.23 -16.39 3.46
N LYS A 123 -12.97 -16.58 3.05
CA LYS A 123 -12.02 -17.46 3.75
C LYS A 123 -11.30 -16.77 4.90
N PHE A 124 -10.89 -15.52 4.74
CA PHE A 124 -10.00 -14.79 5.67
C PHE A 124 -10.66 -13.57 6.33
N GLY A 125 -11.84 -13.18 5.86
CA GLY A 125 -12.54 -11.98 6.32
C GLY A 125 -12.18 -10.73 5.50
N LYS A 126 -13.11 -9.77 5.45
CA LYS A 126 -12.94 -8.51 4.69
C LYS A 126 -11.74 -7.69 5.16
N GLN A 127 -11.50 -7.65 6.48
CA GLN A 127 -10.41 -6.89 7.09
C GLN A 127 -9.02 -7.35 6.63
N PHE A 128 -8.92 -8.56 6.09
CA PHE A 128 -7.67 -9.11 5.55
C PHE A 128 -7.34 -8.55 4.16
N ILE A 129 -8.30 -7.96 3.46
CA ILE A 129 -8.19 -7.58 2.04
C ILE A 129 -8.03 -6.07 1.88
N ILE A 130 -6.91 -5.65 1.33
CA ILE A 130 -6.67 -4.29 0.84
C ILE A 130 -6.75 -4.32 -0.68
N TYR A 131 -7.64 -3.51 -1.28
CA TYR A 131 -7.68 -3.35 -2.73
C TYR A 131 -6.85 -2.16 -3.19
N SER A 132 -5.84 -2.41 -4.04
CA SER A 132 -5.00 -1.35 -4.61
C SER A 132 -5.59 -0.78 -5.89
N ILE A 133 -5.79 0.52 -5.89
CA ILE A 133 -6.25 1.32 -7.03
C ILE A 133 -5.04 2.07 -7.58
N ASP A 134 -4.33 1.42 -8.52
CA ASP A 134 -3.20 2.02 -9.22
C ASP A 134 -3.72 2.72 -10.47
N TYR A 135 -3.58 4.04 -10.53
CA TYR A 135 -4.15 4.86 -11.60
C TYR A 135 -3.24 6.01 -12.05
N ARG A 136 -3.53 6.51 -13.26
CA ARG A 136 -3.07 7.79 -13.78
C ARG A 136 -4.25 8.69 -14.08
N LYS A 137 -4.09 10.00 -13.91
CA LYS A 137 -5.05 11.00 -14.41
C LYS A 137 -4.71 11.39 -15.83
N THR A 138 -5.70 11.37 -16.73
CA THR A 138 -5.56 11.89 -18.08
C THR A 138 -5.75 13.41 -18.10
N PRO A 139 -5.26 14.13 -19.13
CA PRO A 139 -5.40 15.59 -19.22
C PRO A 139 -6.85 16.09 -19.19
N ASP A 140 -7.80 15.26 -19.62
CA ASP A 140 -9.25 15.52 -19.58
C ASP A 140 -9.91 15.15 -18.25
N GLY A 141 -9.12 14.83 -17.21
CA GLY A 141 -9.59 14.55 -15.85
C GLY A 141 -10.14 13.15 -15.62
N ARG A 142 -10.06 12.25 -16.60
CA ARG A 142 -10.46 10.85 -16.43
C ARG A 142 -9.35 10.03 -15.78
N PHE A 143 -9.70 8.84 -15.29
CA PHE A 143 -8.81 7.92 -14.60
C PHE A 143 -8.53 6.70 -15.48
N ARG A 144 -7.26 6.41 -15.72
CA ARG A 144 -6.81 5.17 -16.34
C ARG A 144 -6.24 4.26 -15.27
N LEU A 145 -6.92 3.15 -14.98
CA LEU A 145 -6.40 2.16 -14.05
C LEU A 145 -5.26 1.36 -14.73
N LYS A 146 -4.23 1.01 -13.96
CA LYS A 146 -3.01 0.33 -14.47
C LYS A 146 -3.31 -0.96 -15.24
N HIS A 147 -4.39 -1.63 -14.91
CA HIS A 147 -4.66 -3.00 -15.34
C HIS A 147 -5.88 -3.14 -16.25
N THR A 148 -6.48 -2.04 -16.66
CA THR A 148 -7.56 -2.00 -17.64
C THR A 148 -7.20 -1.07 -18.79
N ASN A 149 -7.73 -1.33 -19.97
CA ASN A 149 -7.65 -0.38 -21.08
C ASN A 149 -8.77 0.67 -21.02
N GLU A 150 -9.63 0.60 -20.00
CA GLU A 150 -10.78 1.46 -19.84
C GLU A 150 -10.41 2.79 -19.19
N LEU A 151 -11.11 3.84 -19.62
CA LEU A 151 -11.06 5.17 -19.03
C LEU A 151 -12.32 5.38 -18.20
N PHE A 152 -12.12 5.71 -16.95
CA PHE A 152 -13.19 5.98 -16.00
C PHE A 152 -13.34 7.49 -15.80
N ASP A 153 -14.55 8.01 -15.95
CA ASP A 153 -14.90 9.28 -15.30
C ASP A 153 -15.04 9.04 -13.77
N THR A 154 -15.16 10.11 -13.02
CA THR A 154 -15.27 10.03 -11.55
C THR A 154 -16.46 9.18 -11.10
N LYS A 155 -17.61 9.31 -11.76
CA LYS A 155 -18.84 8.57 -11.40
C LYS A 155 -18.68 7.06 -11.63
N ASN A 156 -18.09 6.68 -12.75
CA ASN A 156 -17.88 5.27 -13.09
C ASN A 156 -16.76 4.65 -12.25
N LEU A 157 -15.71 5.42 -11.92
CA LEU A 157 -14.68 4.97 -10.97
C LEU A 157 -15.28 4.69 -9.58
N ILE A 158 -16.14 5.56 -9.07
CA ILE A 158 -16.82 5.36 -7.79
C ILE A 158 -17.68 4.09 -7.84
N LYS A 159 -18.48 3.90 -8.90
CA LYS A 159 -19.29 2.67 -9.05
C LYS A 159 -18.44 1.41 -9.04
N PHE A 160 -17.31 1.43 -9.75
CA PHE A 160 -16.36 0.33 -9.78
C PHE A 160 -15.80 0.04 -8.39
N ILE A 161 -15.36 1.07 -7.65
CA ILE A 161 -14.82 0.93 -6.29
C ILE A 161 -15.88 0.37 -5.32
N LEU A 162 -17.13 0.85 -5.40
CA LEU A 162 -18.22 0.34 -4.58
C LEU A 162 -18.50 -1.15 -4.87
N ALA A 163 -18.43 -1.57 -6.13
CA ALA A 163 -18.57 -2.99 -6.48
C ALA A 163 -17.44 -3.83 -5.87
N ILE A 164 -16.19 -3.35 -5.89
CA ILE A 164 -15.05 -4.01 -5.25
C ILE A 164 -15.24 -4.14 -3.74
N ILE A 165 -15.75 -3.11 -3.08
CA ILE A 165 -16.07 -3.15 -1.64
C ILE A 165 -17.17 -4.18 -1.36
N GLN A 166 -18.21 -4.25 -2.21
CA GLN A 166 -19.27 -5.25 -2.09
C GLN A 166 -18.75 -6.69 -2.27
N LEU A 167 -17.73 -6.90 -3.09
CA LEU A 167 -17.05 -8.19 -3.22
C LEU A 167 -16.27 -8.58 -1.97
N GLY A 168 -15.95 -7.65 -1.08
CA GLY A 168 -15.31 -7.95 0.20
C GLY A 168 -13.96 -7.27 0.44
N ALA A 169 -13.58 -6.25 -0.34
CA ALA A 169 -12.44 -5.43 0.03
C ALA A 169 -12.73 -4.66 1.33
N GLY A 170 -11.87 -4.84 2.34
CA GLY A 170 -12.02 -4.20 3.64
C GLY A 170 -11.31 -2.87 3.75
N GLN A 171 -10.35 -2.57 2.87
CA GLN A 171 -9.63 -1.31 2.79
C GLN A 171 -9.28 -0.97 1.34
N LEU A 172 -9.07 0.30 1.06
CA LEU A 172 -8.61 0.80 -0.25
C LEU A 172 -7.21 1.39 -0.12
N LEU A 173 -6.31 1.06 -1.05
CA LEU A 173 -4.99 1.67 -1.20
C LEU A 173 -4.98 2.51 -2.48
N LEU A 174 -4.85 3.83 -2.38
CA LEU A 174 -4.83 4.75 -3.51
C LEU A 174 -3.39 5.01 -3.96
N CYS A 175 -3.06 4.63 -5.19
CA CYS A 175 -1.75 4.79 -5.80
C CYS A 175 -1.86 5.58 -7.11
N ASN A 176 -1.73 6.91 -7.04
CA ASN A 176 -1.57 7.73 -8.23
C ASN A 176 -0.14 7.58 -8.76
N MET A 177 0.03 6.87 -9.89
CA MET A 177 1.33 6.52 -10.45
C MET A 177 2.13 7.74 -10.93
N ASP A 178 1.45 8.85 -11.28
CA ASP A 178 2.11 10.09 -11.71
C ASP A 178 2.71 10.86 -10.52
N ARG A 179 2.27 10.52 -9.29
CA ARG A 179 2.75 11.14 -8.05
C ARG A 179 3.81 10.31 -7.33
N ASP A 180 4.07 9.07 -7.79
CA ASP A 180 5.11 8.23 -7.17
C ASP A 180 6.50 8.80 -7.44
N GLY A 181 7.26 9.05 -6.36
CA GLY A 181 8.57 9.72 -6.44
C GLY A 181 8.53 11.19 -6.86
N SER A 182 7.37 11.78 -7.15
CA SER A 182 7.20 13.17 -7.58
C SER A 182 7.25 14.16 -6.42
N THR A 183 7.25 15.46 -6.75
CA THR A 183 7.24 16.57 -5.78
C THR A 183 5.85 17.16 -5.54
N ILE A 184 4.81 16.59 -6.16
CA ILE A 184 3.47 17.21 -6.26
C ILE A 184 2.63 16.97 -4.99
N GLY A 185 3.00 16.01 -4.16
CA GLY A 185 2.20 15.59 -2.99
C GLY A 185 1.12 14.55 -3.33
N PRO A 186 0.32 14.09 -2.34
CA PRO A 186 -0.73 13.08 -2.53
C PRO A 186 -1.93 13.61 -3.33
N ASP A 187 -2.73 12.72 -3.91
CA ASP A 187 -3.96 13.10 -4.63
C ASP A 187 -5.12 13.31 -3.65
N LEU A 188 -5.18 14.51 -3.08
CA LEU A 188 -6.19 14.88 -2.11
C LEU A 188 -7.58 15.05 -2.72
N GLU A 189 -7.68 15.30 -4.03
CA GLU A 189 -8.98 15.48 -4.70
C GLU A 189 -9.75 14.16 -4.73
N LEU A 190 -9.14 13.09 -5.26
CA LEU A 190 -9.78 11.77 -5.27
C LEU A 190 -10.01 11.25 -3.85
N LEU A 191 -9.07 11.49 -2.92
CA LEU A 191 -9.22 11.12 -1.52
C LEU A 191 -10.49 11.72 -0.90
N LYS A 192 -10.73 13.03 -1.07
CA LYS A 192 -11.94 13.70 -0.53
C LYS A 192 -13.22 13.11 -1.10
N ILE A 193 -13.25 12.86 -2.41
CA ILE A 193 -14.41 12.26 -3.09
C ILE A 193 -14.70 10.87 -2.49
N LEU A 194 -13.69 10.03 -2.37
CA LEU A 194 -13.88 8.68 -1.84
C LEU A 194 -14.22 8.69 -0.35
N ASN A 195 -13.60 9.53 0.46
CA ASN A 195 -13.90 9.64 1.89
C ASN A 195 -15.36 9.99 2.16
N SER A 196 -16.00 10.75 1.27
CA SER A 196 -17.45 11.06 1.38
C SER A 196 -18.37 9.96 0.83
N THR A 197 -17.84 8.96 0.15
CA THR A 197 -18.62 8.00 -0.64
C THR A 197 -18.50 6.56 -0.13
N VAL A 198 -17.33 6.18 0.40
CA VAL A 198 -17.07 4.80 0.84
C VAL A 198 -17.05 4.70 2.36
N SER A 199 -17.35 3.49 2.89
CA SER A 199 -17.38 3.21 4.33
C SER A 199 -16.18 2.41 4.83
N VAL A 200 -15.25 2.06 3.94
CA VAL A 200 -14.02 1.32 4.29
C VAL A 200 -12.84 2.28 4.44
N PRO A 201 -11.85 1.96 5.29
CA PRO A 201 -10.65 2.78 5.44
C PRO A 201 -9.91 3.01 4.14
N ILE A 202 -9.36 4.23 3.97
CA ILE A 202 -8.59 4.65 2.80
C ILE A 202 -7.13 4.87 3.20
N ILE A 203 -6.22 4.21 2.47
CA ILE A 203 -4.76 4.32 2.60
C ILE A 203 -4.24 5.12 1.40
N ILE A 204 -3.46 6.17 1.64
CA ILE A 204 -2.71 6.86 0.57
C ILE A 204 -1.35 6.16 0.38
N GLY A 205 -1.06 5.71 -0.84
CA GLY A 205 0.13 4.91 -1.16
C GLY A 205 1.22 5.60 -1.98
N THR A 206 0.98 6.82 -2.48
CA THR A 206 1.93 7.57 -3.32
C THR A 206 1.88 9.07 -3.07
N GLY A 207 2.94 9.80 -3.49
CA GLY A 207 3.01 11.26 -3.41
C GLY A 207 3.47 11.79 -2.04
N ILE A 208 3.97 10.94 -1.16
CA ILE A 208 4.36 11.32 0.20
C ILE A 208 5.87 11.60 0.25
N ARG A 209 6.26 12.85 0.54
CA ARG A 209 7.66 13.31 0.60
C ARG A 209 8.01 14.13 1.84
N THR A 210 7.02 14.75 2.44
CA THR A 210 7.19 15.66 3.59
C THR A 210 6.23 15.28 4.71
N VAL A 211 6.52 15.75 5.92
CA VAL A 211 5.60 15.62 7.06
C VAL A 211 4.24 16.27 6.76
N SER A 212 4.26 17.41 6.02
CA SER A 212 3.01 18.08 5.61
C SER A 212 2.14 17.20 4.72
N ASP A 213 2.72 16.38 3.84
CA ASP A 213 1.93 15.47 2.99
C ASP A 213 1.15 14.44 3.81
N PHE A 214 1.72 13.95 4.93
CA PHE A 214 0.99 13.08 5.87
C PHE A 214 -0.14 13.82 6.55
N ILE A 215 0.15 15.02 7.07
CA ILE A 215 -0.84 15.87 7.76
C ILE A 215 -1.99 16.18 6.80
N ASP A 216 -1.69 16.60 5.58
CA ASP A 216 -2.68 16.92 4.56
C ASP A 216 -3.53 15.70 4.18
N ALA A 217 -2.91 14.53 4.01
CA ALA A 217 -3.64 13.29 3.75
C ALA A 217 -4.63 12.97 4.88
N TYR A 218 -4.19 13.03 6.15
CA TYR A 218 -5.05 12.73 7.29
C TYR A 218 -6.17 13.77 7.47
N LYS A 219 -5.87 15.07 7.33
CA LYS A 219 -6.87 16.15 7.39
C LYS A 219 -7.93 16.05 6.27
N ASN A 220 -7.58 15.40 5.16
CA ASN A 220 -8.48 15.17 4.02
C ASN A 220 -9.14 13.78 4.00
N GLY A 221 -9.04 13.01 5.09
CA GLY A 221 -9.82 11.80 5.30
C GLY A 221 -9.09 10.48 5.10
N ALA A 222 -7.76 10.47 4.89
CA ALA A 222 -7.01 9.22 4.90
C ALA A 222 -7.04 8.58 6.29
N ASP A 223 -7.20 7.27 6.36
CA ASP A 223 -7.11 6.48 7.60
C ASP A 223 -5.70 5.95 7.85
N ALA A 224 -4.92 5.83 6.77
CA ALA A 224 -3.52 5.48 6.82
C ALA A 224 -2.75 6.12 5.68
N VAL A 225 -1.43 6.24 5.88
CA VAL A 225 -0.50 6.67 4.82
C VAL A 225 0.62 5.65 4.70
N ALA A 226 0.76 5.08 3.51
CA ALA A 226 1.83 4.14 3.16
C ALA A 226 2.93 4.86 2.36
N ALA A 227 4.12 5.00 2.95
CA ALA A 227 5.23 5.73 2.34
C ALA A 227 6.49 4.86 2.25
N GLY A 228 7.16 4.88 1.09
CA GLY A 228 8.44 4.18 0.86
C GLY A 228 9.62 5.16 0.91
N SER A 229 9.79 5.95 -0.14
CA SER A 229 10.94 6.84 -0.31
C SER A 229 11.09 7.90 0.79
N PHE A 230 10.02 8.26 1.50
CA PHE A 230 10.07 9.16 2.64
C PHE A 230 11.01 8.62 3.73
N PHE A 231 10.78 7.38 4.17
CA PHE A 231 11.59 6.75 5.23
C PHE A 231 12.99 6.35 4.79
N CYS A 232 13.26 6.31 3.47
CA CYS A 232 14.59 6.03 2.93
C CYS A 232 15.45 7.29 2.74
N LYS A 233 14.82 8.46 2.53
CA LYS A 233 15.50 9.72 2.16
C LYS A 233 15.52 10.76 3.26
N LYS A 234 14.73 10.58 4.31
CA LYS A 234 14.58 11.53 5.42
C LYS A 234 15.07 10.91 6.72
N ASP A 235 15.66 11.74 7.56
CA ASP A 235 16.06 11.35 8.92
C ASP A 235 14.84 11.25 9.88
N THR A 236 13.62 11.43 9.36
CA THR A 236 12.40 11.37 10.16
C THR A 236 11.90 9.93 10.26
N SER A 237 12.04 9.35 11.44
CA SER A 237 11.51 8.01 11.75
C SER A 237 9.99 8.01 11.92
N PRO A 238 9.31 6.84 11.87
CA PRO A 238 7.89 6.72 12.22
C PRO A 238 7.53 7.32 13.58
N LEU A 239 8.39 7.14 14.60
CA LEU A 239 8.21 7.70 15.94
C LEU A 239 8.22 9.23 15.94
N GLN A 240 9.20 9.84 15.27
CA GLN A 240 9.28 11.30 15.16
C GLN A 240 8.10 11.87 14.36
N LEU A 241 7.74 11.20 13.24
CA LEU A 241 6.60 11.58 12.42
C LEU A 241 5.31 11.56 13.24
N ARG A 242 5.11 10.55 14.09
CA ARG A 242 3.94 10.44 14.99
C ARG A 242 3.82 11.68 15.89
N SER A 243 4.93 12.13 16.46
CA SER A 243 4.94 13.33 17.31
C SER A 243 4.54 14.58 16.52
N HIS A 244 5.02 14.74 15.29
CA HIS A 244 4.61 15.86 14.43
C HIS A 244 3.12 15.84 14.13
N ILE A 245 2.57 14.66 13.78
CA ILE A 245 1.15 14.48 13.45
C ILE A 245 0.26 14.74 14.67
N TRP A 246 0.69 14.25 15.85
CA TRP A 246 -0.01 14.48 17.11
C TRP A 246 -0.10 15.98 17.46
N ASN A 247 0.99 16.73 17.28
CA ASN A 247 1.03 18.17 17.53
C ASN A 247 0.07 18.98 16.63
N GLU A 248 -0.33 18.41 15.48
CA GLU A 248 -1.36 18.98 14.59
C GLU A 248 -2.79 18.60 14.98
N GLY A 249 -2.99 17.96 16.15
CA GLY A 249 -4.30 17.56 16.67
C GLY A 249 -4.93 16.36 15.97
N ILE A 250 -4.13 15.54 15.27
CA ILE A 250 -4.60 14.34 14.58
C ILE A 250 -4.45 13.14 15.50
N ASP A 251 -5.57 12.41 15.76
CA ASP A 251 -5.58 11.20 16.59
C ASP A 251 -4.91 10.04 15.86
N ILE A 252 -3.62 9.86 16.13
CA ILE A 252 -2.79 8.80 15.55
C ILE A 252 -2.64 7.63 16.53
N ARG A 253 -2.39 6.43 16.03
CA ARG A 253 -2.17 5.24 16.84
C ARG A 253 -0.88 5.40 17.67
N HIS A 254 -0.93 5.03 18.96
CA HIS A 254 0.19 5.07 19.91
C HIS A 254 0.84 3.70 20.02
#